data_17338e593551a1173a4cdfb447bb44c4
#
_entry.id   17338e593551a1173a4cdfb447bb44c4
#
_cell.length_a   1.000
_cell.length_b   1.000
_cell.length_c   1.000
_cell.angle_alpha   90.00
_cell.angle_beta   90.00
_cell.angle_gamma   90.00
#
_symmetry.space_group_name_H-M   'P 1'
#
loop_
_entity.id
_entity.type
_entity.pdbx_description
1 polymer ?
#
loop_
_entity_poly.entity_id
_entity_poly.type
_entity_poly.pdbx_seq_one_letter_code
_entity_poly.pdbx_strand_id
1 'polypeptide(L)'
;HEANLRLMAADRVLEHLGLRTRLFAAPRWTVSPGTVKVLPRNGFRLLADLHGITDLVRQTTVRARVSGIGEGFLAEPWWCRMLVLSAERVARRGGIVRVAVAAHHLRKPGPLQAMLDAVDLALLQACTPTVYQWRADHAVLDAA
;
A
#
# COMPACT_ATOMS: atom_id res chain seq x y z
N HIS A 1 14.32 -9.81 18.32
CA HIS A 1 15.73 -9.60 17.92
C HIS A 1 15.91 -9.82 16.41
N GLU A 2 15.46 -10.96 15.88
CA GLU A 2 15.59 -11.34 14.47
C GLU A 2 14.99 -10.31 13.49
N ALA A 3 13.77 -9.83 13.75
CA ALA A 3 13.13 -8.83 12.91
C ALA A 3 13.98 -7.56 12.76
N ASN A 4 14.63 -7.14 13.84
CA ASN A 4 15.51 -5.97 13.80
C ASN A 4 16.74 -6.20 12.91
N LEU A 5 17.38 -7.37 13.00
CA LEU A 5 18.53 -7.71 12.16
C LEU A 5 18.17 -7.75 10.68
N ARG A 6 17.02 -8.36 10.35
CA ARG A 6 16.53 -8.42 8.96
C ARG A 6 16.23 -7.02 8.41
N LEU A 7 15.61 -6.15 9.19
CA LEU A 7 15.33 -4.77 8.79
C LEU A 7 16.62 -3.97 8.58
N MET A 8 17.58 -4.09 9.48
CA MET A 8 18.88 -3.42 9.33
C MET A 8 19.63 -3.87 8.06
N ALA A 9 19.62 -5.17 7.77
CA ALA A 9 20.23 -5.70 6.56
C ALA A 9 19.55 -5.16 5.30
N ALA A 10 18.21 -5.15 5.27
CA ALA A 10 17.43 -4.61 4.15
C ALA A 10 17.66 -3.11 3.97
N ASP A 11 17.67 -2.32 5.06
CA ASP A 11 17.90 -0.87 5.02
C ASP A 11 19.27 -0.53 4.43
N ARG A 12 20.32 -1.28 4.79
CA ARG A 12 21.67 -1.11 4.21
C ARG A 12 21.69 -1.37 2.70
N VAL A 13 20.99 -2.41 2.24
CA VAL A 13 20.90 -2.70 0.79
C VAL A 13 20.17 -1.57 0.07
N LEU A 14 19.06 -1.09 0.61
CA LEU A 14 18.30 0.02 0.04
C LEU A 14 19.10 1.32 0.04
N GLU A 15 19.86 1.58 1.09
CA GLU A 15 20.75 2.74 1.18
C GLU A 15 21.85 2.68 0.12
N HIS A 16 22.49 1.52 -0.05
CA HIS A 16 23.52 1.31 -1.07
C HIS A 16 22.98 1.53 -2.50
N LEU A 17 21.71 1.17 -2.74
CA LEU A 17 21.05 1.36 -4.04
C LEU A 17 20.42 2.76 -4.21
N GLY A 18 20.54 3.66 -3.23
CA GLY A 18 19.89 4.97 -3.26
C GLY A 18 18.37 4.92 -3.17
N LEU A 19 17.79 3.79 -2.74
CA LEU A 19 16.35 3.53 -2.66
C LEU A 19 15.81 3.60 -1.22
N ARG A 20 16.57 4.18 -0.30
CA ARG A 20 16.13 4.28 1.10
C ARG A 20 14.84 5.07 1.21
N THR A 21 13.84 4.49 1.87
CA THR A 21 12.54 5.09 2.13
C THR A 21 12.21 5.07 3.62
N ARG A 22 11.34 5.98 4.04
CA ARG A 22 10.79 5.99 5.41
C ARG A 22 9.44 5.27 5.51
N LEU A 23 8.94 4.74 4.40
CA LEU A 23 7.73 3.93 4.33
C LEU A 23 8.11 2.45 4.33
N PHE A 24 7.49 1.68 5.22
CA PHE A 24 7.54 0.22 5.22
C PHE A 24 6.21 -0.33 4.68
N ALA A 25 6.27 -1.01 3.56
CA ALA A 25 5.15 -1.80 3.05
C ALA A 25 5.35 -3.26 3.44
N ALA A 26 4.46 -3.80 4.25
CA ALA A 26 4.58 -5.17 4.74
C ALA A 26 4.41 -6.19 3.59
N PRO A 27 5.28 -7.22 3.51
CA PRO A 27 5.08 -8.33 2.58
C PRO A 27 3.69 -8.95 2.75
N ARG A 28 2.98 -9.19 1.65
CA ARG A 28 1.58 -9.65 1.68
C ARG A 28 0.66 -8.78 2.53
N TRP A 29 1.04 -7.53 2.78
CA TRP A 29 0.31 -6.55 3.60
C TRP A 29 0.08 -6.97 5.06
N THR A 30 0.83 -7.95 5.55
CA THR A 30 0.76 -8.42 6.95
C THR A 30 2.06 -8.14 7.69
N VAL A 31 1.94 -7.74 8.94
CA VAL A 31 3.08 -7.38 9.78
C VAL A 31 2.91 -7.97 11.18
N SER A 32 3.99 -8.50 11.75
CA SER A 32 3.97 -8.98 13.12
C SER A 32 4.07 -7.84 14.14
N PRO A 33 3.50 -7.96 15.33
CA PRO A 33 3.64 -6.97 16.39
C PRO A 33 5.11 -6.66 16.74
N GLY A 34 5.97 -7.68 16.65
CA GLY A 34 7.41 -7.52 16.86
C GLY A 34 8.07 -6.63 15.81
N THR A 35 7.67 -6.75 14.55
CA THR A 35 8.15 -5.89 13.47
C THR A 35 7.69 -4.46 13.69
N VAL A 36 6.41 -4.23 14.00
CA VAL A 36 5.86 -2.88 14.26
C VAL A 36 6.67 -2.13 15.33
N LYS A 37 7.04 -2.82 16.41
CA LYS A 37 7.81 -2.23 17.52
C LYS A 37 9.22 -1.78 17.12
N VAL A 38 9.85 -2.43 16.14
CA VAL A 38 11.23 -2.12 15.74
C VAL A 38 11.33 -1.19 14.53
N LEU A 39 10.26 -1.00 13.77
CA LEU A 39 10.23 -0.10 12.62
C LEU A 39 10.69 1.34 12.94
N PRO A 40 10.18 2.02 13.99
CA PRO A 40 10.60 3.39 14.30
C PRO A 40 12.09 3.49 14.67
N ARG A 41 12.63 2.44 15.32
CA ARG A 41 14.05 2.36 15.70
C ARG A 41 14.99 2.24 14.51
N ASN A 42 14.46 1.70 13.39
CA ASN A 42 15.17 1.57 12.11
C ASN A 42 14.87 2.73 11.14
N GLY A 43 14.32 3.84 11.62
CA GLY A 43 14.11 5.05 10.84
C GLY A 43 12.84 5.07 9.98
N PHE A 44 12.02 4.01 10.02
CA PHE A 44 10.72 4.03 9.35
C PHE A 44 9.74 4.93 10.09
N ARG A 45 8.94 5.67 9.33
CA ARG A 45 7.96 6.63 9.84
C ARG A 45 6.52 6.24 9.50
N LEU A 46 6.34 5.56 8.38
CA LEU A 46 5.04 5.08 7.90
C LEU A 46 5.05 3.56 7.76
N LEU A 47 3.94 2.95 8.11
CA LEU A 47 3.64 1.54 7.88
C LEU A 47 2.40 1.42 6.99
N ALA A 48 2.53 0.78 5.84
CA ALA A 48 1.42 0.40 4.99
C ALA A 48 1.11 -1.09 5.16
N ASP A 49 -0.07 -1.41 5.67
CA ASP A 49 -0.58 -2.77 5.85
C ASP A 49 -1.89 -3.01 5.06
N LEU A 50 -2.56 -4.13 5.31
CA LEU A 50 -3.80 -4.49 4.63
C LEU A 50 -4.93 -3.46 4.88
N HIS A 51 -4.98 -2.87 6.06
CA HIS A 51 -6.11 -2.06 6.53
C HIS A 51 -5.92 -0.57 6.33
N GLY A 52 -4.66 -0.11 6.24
CA GLY A 52 -4.41 1.31 6.15
C GLY A 52 -2.95 1.71 6.08
N ILE A 53 -2.73 2.96 6.44
CA ILE A 53 -1.41 3.57 6.55
C ILE A 53 -1.30 4.19 7.93
N THR A 54 -0.34 3.70 8.70
CA THR A 54 -0.08 4.14 10.06
C THR A 54 1.13 5.05 10.10
N ASP A 55 0.96 6.25 10.65
CA ASP A 55 2.07 7.11 11.07
C ASP A 55 2.62 6.56 12.39
N LEU A 56 3.84 6.03 12.35
CA LEU A 56 4.48 5.41 13.50
C LEU A 56 4.99 6.43 14.52
N VAL A 57 5.07 7.71 14.14
CA VAL A 57 5.48 8.80 15.04
C VAL A 57 4.27 9.38 15.76
N ARG A 58 3.23 9.71 15.00
CA ARG A 58 1.99 10.30 15.54
C ARG A 58 1.01 9.27 16.09
N GLN A 59 1.26 7.98 15.85
CA GLN A 59 0.39 6.86 16.24
C GLN A 59 -1.04 7.01 15.68
N THR A 60 -1.15 7.59 14.49
CA THR A 60 -2.42 7.77 13.78
C THR A 60 -2.50 6.83 12.59
N THR A 61 -3.70 6.32 12.30
CA THR A 61 -3.93 5.42 11.18
C THR A 61 -5.01 5.98 10.27
N VAL A 62 -4.67 6.12 9.01
CA VAL A 62 -5.63 6.43 7.94
C VAL A 62 -6.14 5.11 7.36
N ARG A 63 -7.46 4.90 7.44
CA ARG A 63 -8.09 3.70 6.91
C ARG A 63 -8.10 3.73 5.38
N ALA A 64 -7.40 2.82 4.78
CA ALA A 64 -7.28 2.67 3.33
C ALA A 64 -6.96 1.22 3.01
N ARG A 65 -7.99 0.38 2.98
CA ARG A 65 -7.82 -1.06 2.71
C ARG A 65 -7.26 -1.27 1.31
N VAL A 66 -6.28 -2.16 1.20
CA VAL A 66 -5.74 -2.58 -0.08
C VAL A 66 -6.76 -3.42 -0.83
N SER A 67 -7.04 -3.03 -2.07
CA SER A 67 -7.76 -3.84 -3.05
C SER A 67 -6.75 -4.41 -4.04
N GLY A 68 -6.76 -5.72 -4.25
CA GLY A 68 -5.77 -6.37 -5.10
C GLY A 68 -6.30 -7.60 -5.80
N ILE A 69 -5.54 -8.08 -6.78
CA ILE A 69 -5.78 -9.35 -7.44
C ILE A 69 -5.10 -10.42 -6.59
N GLY A 70 -5.93 -11.30 -6.01
CA GLY A 70 -5.46 -12.39 -5.16
C GLY A 70 -4.91 -13.57 -5.96
N GLU A 71 -4.07 -14.34 -5.29
CA GLU A 71 -3.65 -15.67 -5.73
C GLU A 71 -4.44 -16.70 -4.92
N GLY A 72 -5.14 -17.60 -5.56
CA GLY A 72 -5.87 -18.63 -4.83
C GLY A 72 -7.00 -19.29 -5.61
N PHE A 73 -7.91 -19.88 -4.87
CA PHE A 73 -8.99 -20.75 -5.35
C PHE A 73 -9.97 -20.09 -6.33
N LEU A 74 -10.17 -18.78 -6.25
CA LEU A 74 -11.10 -18.07 -7.12
C LEU A 74 -10.44 -17.71 -8.45
N ALA A 75 -11.24 -17.82 -9.53
CA ALA A 75 -10.79 -17.51 -10.87
C ALA A 75 -10.34 -16.04 -11.03
N GLU A 76 -9.32 -15.81 -11.84
CA GLU A 76 -8.78 -14.48 -12.13
C GLU A 76 -9.84 -13.45 -12.55
N PRO A 77 -10.86 -13.77 -13.42
CA PRO A 77 -11.91 -12.83 -13.77
C PRO A 77 -12.72 -12.34 -12.57
N TRP A 78 -12.93 -13.18 -11.57
CA TRP A 78 -13.61 -12.79 -10.34
C TRP A 78 -12.81 -11.75 -9.55
N TRP A 79 -11.50 -11.97 -9.40
CA TRP A 79 -10.61 -11.02 -8.73
C TRP A 79 -10.53 -9.69 -9.46
N CYS A 80 -10.45 -9.72 -10.81
CA CYS A 80 -10.47 -8.52 -11.64
C CYS A 80 -11.75 -7.70 -11.41
N ARG A 81 -12.90 -8.36 -11.47
CA ARG A 81 -14.20 -7.72 -11.21
C ARG A 81 -14.30 -7.14 -9.81
N MET A 82 -13.85 -7.89 -8.80
CA MET A 82 -13.86 -7.42 -7.40
C MET A 82 -12.94 -6.23 -7.17
N LEU A 83 -11.80 -6.17 -7.86
CA LEU A 83 -10.90 -5.02 -7.81
C LEU A 83 -11.61 -3.75 -8.29
N VAL A 84 -12.23 -3.80 -9.48
CA VAL A 84 -12.94 -2.67 -10.08
C VAL A 84 -14.11 -2.22 -9.20
N LEU A 85 -14.97 -3.14 -8.78
CA LEU A 85 -16.13 -2.83 -7.92
C LEU A 85 -15.74 -2.27 -6.56
N SER A 86 -14.61 -2.74 -5.98
CA SER A 86 -14.14 -2.23 -4.69
C SER A 86 -13.58 -0.83 -4.82
N ALA A 87 -12.82 -0.55 -5.88
CA ALA A 87 -12.29 0.78 -6.17
C ALA A 87 -13.42 1.80 -6.35
N GLU A 88 -14.40 1.49 -7.19
CA GLU A 88 -15.58 2.32 -7.41
C GLU A 88 -16.34 2.60 -6.11
N ARG A 89 -16.61 1.56 -5.31
CA ARG A 89 -17.33 1.71 -4.04
C ARG A 89 -16.61 2.61 -3.04
N VAL A 90 -15.28 2.48 -2.96
CA VAL A 90 -14.46 3.29 -2.07
C VAL A 90 -14.42 4.74 -2.56
N ALA A 91 -14.22 4.95 -3.86
CA ALA A 91 -14.20 6.27 -4.49
C ALA A 91 -15.52 7.03 -4.28
N ARG A 92 -16.66 6.39 -4.54
CA ARG A 92 -18.00 6.99 -4.32
C ARG A 92 -18.25 7.42 -2.88
N ARG A 93 -17.59 6.81 -1.92
CA ARG A 93 -17.68 7.17 -0.49
C ARG A 93 -16.67 8.22 -0.06
N GLY A 94 -15.90 8.79 -0.99
CA GLY A 94 -14.83 9.73 -0.69
C GLY A 94 -13.66 9.09 0.08
N GLY A 95 -13.50 7.77 -0.03
CA GLY A 95 -12.42 7.04 0.63
C GLY A 95 -11.15 6.99 -0.21
N ILE A 96 -10.07 6.50 0.41
CA ILE A 96 -8.78 6.32 -0.27
C ILE A 96 -8.76 4.98 -1.00
N VAL A 97 -8.68 5.04 -2.33
CA VAL A 97 -8.53 3.86 -3.18
C VAL A 97 -7.07 3.43 -3.21
N ARG A 98 -6.77 2.23 -2.71
CA ARG A 98 -5.45 1.60 -2.76
C ARG A 98 -5.52 0.35 -3.61
N VAL A 99 -4.88 0.40 -4.77
CA VAL A 99 -4.78 -0.75 -5.69
C VAL A 99 -3.39 -1.36 -5.57
N ALA A 100 -3.33 -2.69 -5.45
CA ALA A 100 -2.09 -3.45 -5.45
C ALA A 100 -2.20 -4.63 -6.40
N VAL A 101 -1.33 -4.66 -7.38
CA VAL A 101 -1.25 -5.75 -8.37
C VAL A 101 0.19 -6.24 -8.43
N ALA A 102 0.38 -7.55 -8.32
CA ALA A 102 1.72 -8.12 -8.45
C ALA A 102 2.24 -7.99 -9.89
N ALA A 103 3.55 -7.75 -10.04
CA ALA A 103 4.16 -7.49 -11.34
C ALA A 103 3.91 -8.60 -12.38
N HIS A 104 3.85 -9.86 -11.95
CA HIS A 104 3.54 -10.99 -12.84
C HIS A 104 2.10 -10.99 -13.37
N HIS A 105 1.14 -10.42 -12.60
CA HIS A 105 -0.23 -10.24 -13.07
C HIS A 105 -0.33 -9.15 -14.15
N LEU A 106 0.51 -8.11 -14.09
CA LEU A 106 0.51 -7.04 -15.10
C LEU A 106 0.96 -7.49 -16.50
N ARG A 107 1.55 -8.68 -16.61
CA ARG A 107 1.87 -9.29 -17.91
C ARG A 107 0.64 -9.92 -18.60
N LYS A 108 -0.46 -10.05 -17.88
CA LYS A 108 -1.71 -10.62 -18.39
C LYS A 108 -2.69 -9.48 -18.72
N PRO A 109 -3.41 -9.56 -19.86
CA PRO A 109 -4.30 -8.49 -20.30
C PRO A 109 -5.46 -8.24 -19.32
N GLY A 110 -6.07 -9.28 -18.76
CA GLY A 110 -7.20 -9.14 -17.83
C GLY A 110 -6.86 -8.38 -16.54
N PRO A 111 -5.87 -8.78 -15.75
CA PRO A 111 -5.40 -8.06 -14.59
C PRO A 111 -4.92 -6.64 -14.87
N LEU A 112 -4.21 -6.43 -15.97
CA LEU A 112 -3.77 -5.09 -16.37
C LEU A 112 -4.97 -4.19 -16.64
N GLN A 113 -5.93 -4.67 -17.44
CA GLN A 113 -7.13 -3.90 -17.77
C GLN A 113 -7.95 -3.60 -16.50
N ALA A 114 -8.15 -4.57 -15.61
CA ALA A 114 -8.87 -4.35 -14.38
C ALA A 114 -8.20 -3.30 -13.46
N MET A 115 -6.87 -3.25 -13.45
CA MET A 115 -6.15 -2.22 -12.72
C MET A 115 -6.39 -0.83 -13.34
N LEU A 116 -6.32 -0.72 -14.66
CA LEU A 116 -6.58 0.55 -15.36
C LEU A 116 -8.03 1.00 -15.15
N ASP A 117 -9.00 0.10 -15.32
CA ASP A 117 -10.42 0.40 -15.07
C ASP A 117 -10.67 0.87 -13.64
N ALA A 118 -10.01 0.26 -12.65
CA ALA A 118 -10.13 0.66 -11.25
C ALA A 118 -9.59 2.08 -11.01
N VAL A 119 -8.50 2.46 -11.66
CA VAL A 119 -7.92 3.80 -11.60
C VAL A 119 -8.82 4.81 -12.31
N ASP A 120 -9.27 4.50 -13.52
CA ASP A 120 -10.14 5.38 -14.31
C ASP A 120 -11.46 5.66 -13.59
N LEU A 121 -12.08 4.65 -13.00
CA LEU A 121 -13.29 4.82 -12.20
C LEU A 121 -13.05 5.68 -10.94
N ALA A 122 -11.90 5.54 -10.30
CA ALA A 122 -11.55 6.39 -9.17
C ALA A 122 -11.41 7.87 -9.61
N LEU A 123 -10.74 8.11 -10.73
CA LEU A 123 -10.58 9.46 -11.30
C LEU A 123 -11.93 10.07 -11.72
N LEU A 124 -12.83 9.28 -12.32
CA LEU A 124 -14.20 9.70 -12.65
C LEU A 124 -15.02 10.11 -11.42
N GLN A 125 -14.70 9.57 -10.25
CA GLN A 125 -15.29 9.96 -8.96
C GLN A 125 -14.52 11.11 -8.26
N ALA A 126 -13.73 11.87 -9.02
CA ALA A 126 -12.93 13.00 -8.54
C ALA A 126 -11.88 12.62 -7.45
N CYS A 127 -11.43 11.37 -7.41
CA CYS A 127 -10.27 11.03 -6.61
C CYS A 127 -9.01 11.68 -7.19
N THR A 128 -8.18 12.24 -6.32
CA THR A 128 -6.87 12.78 -6.71
C THR A 128 -5.76 11.79 -6.37
N PRO A 129 -4.73 11.65 -7.22
CA PRO A 129 -3.55 10.85 -6.87
C PRO A 129 -2.91 11.36 -5.58
N THR A 130 -2.49 10.42 -4.73
CA THR A 130 -1.83 10.74 -3.46
C THR A 130 -0.50 10.02 -3.34
N VAL A 131 0.44 10.64 -2.64
CA VAL A 131 1.77 10.08 -2.37
C VAL A 131 1.90 9.73 -0.89
N TYR A 132 2.42 8.53 -0.59
CA TYR A 132 2.74 8.14 0.78
C TYR A 132 4.10 8.69 1.18
N GLN A 133 4.14 9.94 1.59
CA GLN A 133 5.35 10.59 2.04
C GLN A 133 5.18 11.11 3.46
N TRP A 134 6.06 10.70 4.36
CA TRP A 134 6.06 11.28 5.70
C TRP A 134 6.69 12.67 5.68
N ARG A 135 5.96 13.63 6.24
CA ARG A 135 6.42 15.01 6.45
C ARG A 135 6.29 15.38 7.92
N ALA A 136 7.26 16.16 8.42
CA ALA A 136 7.28 16.55 9.85
C ALA A 136 6.04 17.40 10.22
N ASP A 137 5.59 18.26 9.32
CA ASP A 137 4.63 19.32 9.58
C ASP A 137 3.22 19.05 9.04
N HIS A 138 3.00 17.93 8.33
CA HIS A 138 1.72 17.65 7.67
C HIS A 138 1.17 16.26 7.99
N ALA A 139 -0.15 16.10 7.77
CA ALA A 139 -0.83 14.81 7.86
C ALA A 139 -0.26 13.79 6.86
N VAL A 140 -0.53 12.52 7.11
CA VAL A 140 0.02 11.35 6.37
C VAL A 140 -0.25 11.38 4.87
N LEU A 141 -1.27 12.09 4.44
CA LEU A 141 -1.71 12.14 3.04
C LEU A 141 -1.94 13.60 2.64
N ASP A 142 -1.06 14.13 1.81
CA ASP A 142 -1.34 15.31 1.02
C ASP A 142 -1.81 14.90 -0.37
N ALA A 143 -2.85 15.55 -0.87
CA ALA A 143 -3.22 15.47 -2.27
C ALA A 143 -2.07 16.06 -3.11
N ALA A 144 -1.64 15.33 -4.13
CA ALA A 144 -0.64 15.79 -5.07
C ALA A 144 -1.25 16.77 -6.08
#